data_3148b5105d846600dcba4fe9f97e8b38
#
_entry.id   3148b5105d846600dcba4fe9f97e8b38
#
_cell.length_a   1.000
_cell.length_b   1.000
_cell.length_c   1.000
_cell.angle_alpha   90.00
_cell.angle_beta   90.00
_cell.angle_gamma   90.00
#
_symmetry.space_group_name_H-M   'P 1'
#
loop_
_entity.id
_entity.type
_entity.pdbx_description
1 polymer ?
#
loop_
_entity_poly.entity_id
_entity_poly.type
_entity_poly.pdbx_seq_one_letter_code
_entity_poly.pdbx_strand_id
1 'polypeptide(L)'
;HRADMGFEQYGGYAKLGYELSSKWKAEADVNITHFNASQPGEVSQPLLDADQNITRGMTSFALENHYEKTSGRLSFFYNWGRHKINDGYAPSEGESPLPYRFHSRDNMMGVSWYQNSQLFRGNLLTAGIDWYHFGGEAWNKFVEGPQKGERKDIVDKQQDEIAGYIDFRQRIGSWMTWNAGLRIDHHSQAGTEWIPQTGLAFQVPKNAEIKLTANKGFRYPLIREMFMWGTANPDLKAESMWNYELAFNQRLLDNRLSYGFNLFYINGKNMITTASIDHRMMNVNTGKIKNAGFEIQMAYHISKTWSADANYSYLHMEHPVVTAPENKLYVGISFSKKKWLLSSGVQYIQGLYTNVKVNGKGDETSENFVLWNIRGMFQATRNLALWLRGENLLAQRYEIISGYPMPKATFMGGVNFSF
;
A
#
# COMPACT_ATOMS: atom_id res chain seq x y z
N HIS A 1 -28.86 3.02 -2.87
CA HIS A 1 -27.77 2.72 -3.78
C HIS A 1 -27.62 3.89 -4.74
N ARG A 2 -26.39 4.30 -5.00
CA ARG A 2 -26.07 5.26 -6.04
C ARG A 2 -26.14 4.55 -7.40
N ALA A 3 -26.64 5.23 -8.43
CA ALA A 3 -26.57 4.72 -9.80
C ALA A 3 -25.11 4.64 -10.29
N ASP A 4 -24.85 3.85 -11.32
CA ASP A 4 -23.58 3.72 -12.01
C ASP A 4 -22.37 3.36 -11.10
N MET A 5 -22.57 2.40 -10.18
CA MET A 5 -21.55 1.82 -9.32
C MET A 5 -21.28 0.35 -9.67
N GLY A 6 -21.30 0.02 -10.94
CA GLY A 6 -21.02 -1.33 -11.42
C GLY A 6 -19.56 -1.72 -11.21
N PHE A 7 -19.33 -2.93 -10.72
CA PHE A 7 -17.99 -3.53 -10.64
C PHE A 7 -18.06 -5.02 -11.00
N GLU A 8 -17.21 -5.43 -11.90
CA GLU A 8 -17.08 -6.81 -12.35
C GLU A 8 -15.60 -7.18 -12.42
N GLN A 9 -15.23 -8.35 -11.89
CA GLN A 9 -13.84 -8.81 -11.92
C GLN A 9 -13.77 -10.30 -12.21
N TYR A 10 -12.87 -10.66 -13.11
CA TYR A 10 -12.49 -12.03 -13.43
C TYR A 10 -10.98 -12.18 -13.27
N GLY A 11 -10.54 -13.32 -12.76
CA GLY A 11 -9.10 -13.55 -12.61
C GLY A 11 -8.77 -15.02 -12.47
N GLY A 12 -7.54 -15.35 -12.79
CA GLY A 12 -6.96 -16.67 -12.63
C GLY A 12 -5.53 -16.60 -12.13
N TYR A 13 -5.20 -17.54 -11.27
CA TYR A 13 -3.86 -17.69 -10.70
C TYR A 13 -3.43 -19.15 -10.77
N ALA A 14 -2.19 -19.40 -11.19
CA ALA A 14 -1.56 -20.70 -11.12
C ALA A 14 -0.12 -20.56 -10.61
N LYS A 15 0.29 -21.48 -9.75
CA LYS A 15 1.68 -21.57 -9.25
C LYS A 15 2.15 -23.01 -9.34
N LEU A 16 3.37 -23.19 -9.84
CA LEU A 16 4.09 -24.47 -9.88
C LEU A 16 5.38 -24.32 -9.09
N GLY A 17 5.69 -25.33 -8.30
CA GLY A 17 6.95 -25.44 -7.57
C GLY A 17 7.53 -26.82 -7.78
N TYR A 18 8.84 -26.89 -8.03
CA TYR A 18 9.54 -28.14 -8.25
C TYR A 18 10.87 -28.18 -7.50
N GLU A 19 11.06 -29.20 -6.69
CA GLU A 19 12.31 -29.48 -5.98
C GLU A 19 13.31 -30.12 -6.94
N LEU A 20 14.24 -29.30 -7.46
CA LEU A 20 15.31 -29.76 -8.36
C LEU A 20 16.30 -30.69 -7.64
N SER A 21 16.53 -30.42 -6.36
CA SER A 21 17.35 -31.21 -5.45
C SER A 21 17.02 -30.85 -4.01
N SER A 22 17.64 -31.52 -3.03
CA SER A 22 17.51 -31.16 -1.61
C SER A 22 17.97 -29.73 -1.26
N LYS A 23 18.63 -29.04 -2.20
CA LYS A 23 19.20 -27.69 -2.00
C LYS A 23 18.67 -26.65 -2.98
N TRP A 24 17.96 -27.05 -4.01
CA TRP A 24 17.48 -26.17 -5.07
C TRP A 24 16.01 -26.41 -5.36
N LYS A 25 15.26 -25.30 -5.45
CA LYS A 25 13.85 -25.27 -5.82
C LYS A 25 13.62 -24.27 -6.94
N ALA A 26 12.80 -24.66 -7.92
CA ALA A 26 12.29 -23.78 -8.98
C ALA A 26 10.81 -23.48 -8.70
N GLU A 27 10.42 -22.24 -8.92
CA GLU A 27 9.03 -21.80 -8.84
C GLU A 27 8.67 -20.99 -10.08
N ALA A 28 7.44 -21.15 -10.56
CA ALA A 28 6.86 -20.32 -11.61
C ALA A 28 5.43 -20.00 -11.24
N ASP A 29 4.99 -18.78 -11.48
CA ASP A 29 3.60 -18.39 -11.28
C ASP A 29 3.11 -17.45 -12.39
N VAL A 30 1.79 -17.48 -12.58
CA VAL A 30 1.07 -16.58 -13.48
C VAL A 30 -0.20 -16.11 -12.81
N ASN A 31 -0.49 -14.83 -12.98
CA ASN A 31 -1.73 -14.19 -12.54
C ASN A 31 -2.27 -13.33 -13.67
N ILE A 32 -3.57 -13.43 -13.95
CA ILE A 32 -4.28 -12.56 -14.90
C ILE A 32 -5.56 -12.09 -14.21
N THR A 33 -5.80 -10.78 -14.28
CA THR A 33 -7.02 -10.16 -13.74
C THR A 33 -7.57 -9.19 -14.78
N HIS A 34 -8.87 -9.28 -14.97
CA HIS A 34 -9.64 -8.33 -15.78
C HIS A 34 -10.76 -7.76 -14.94
N PHE A 35 -10.98 -6.45 -15.02
CA PHE A 35 -12.11 -5.83 -14.35
C PHE A 35 -12.71 -4.67 -15.15
N ASN A 36 -14.00 -4.48 -14.95
CA ASN A 36 -14.78 -3.34 -15.39
C ASN A 36 -15.28 -2.62 -14.13
N ALA A 37 -15.10 -1.31 -14.07
CA ALA A 37 -15.56 -0.49 -12.97
C ALA A 37 -16.17 0.80 -13.46
N SER A 38 -17.35 1.14 -12.96
CA SER A 38 -17.96 2.45 -13.17
C SER A 38 -17.35 3.47 -12.20
N GLN A 39 -17.26 4.72 -12.65
CA GLN A 39 -16.76 5.85 -11.86
C GLN A 39 -17.81 6.95 -11.77
N PRO A 40 -18.74 6.88 -10.81
CA PRO A 40 -19.88 7.80 -10.77
C PRO A 40 -19.51 9.23 -10.36
N GLY A 41 -18.25 9.58 -10.12
CA GLY A 41 -17.81 10.90 -9.65
C GLY A 41 -18.28 11.23 -8.22
N GLU A 42 -18.29 12.49 -7.83
CA GLU A 42 -18.83 12.96 -6.55
C GLU A 42 -20.36 12.93 -6.53
N VAL A 43 -20.96 12.93 -5.32
CA VAL A 43 -22.43 12.98 -5.19
C VAL A 43 -22.99 14.31 -5.69
N SER A 44 -22.27 15.39 -5.47
CA SER A 44 -22.62 16.75 -5.94
C SER A 44 -22.47 16.93 -7.46
N GLN A 45 -21.53 16.17 -8.05
CA GLN A 45 -21.17 16.26 -9.46
C GLN A 45 -21.07 14.85 -10.07
N PRO A 46 -22.21 14.15 -10.25
CA PRO A 46 -22.22 12.81 -10.78
C PRO A 46 -21.74 12.79 -12.24
N LEU A 47 -20.83 11.87 -12.52
CA LEU A 47 -20.37 11.61 -13.88
C LEU A 47 -21.28 10.59 -14.57
N LEU A 48 -21.59 10.85 -15.85
CA LEU A 48 -22.24 9.89 -16.75
C LEU A 48 -21.19 9.24 -17.64
N ASP A 49 -21.44 7.99 -18.06
CA ASP A 49 -20.58 7.19 -18.95
C ASP A 49 -19.11 7.05 -18.50
N ALA A 50 -18.83 7.26 -17.21
CA ALA A 50 -17.49 7.09 -16.68
C ALA A 50 -17.23 5.62 -16.34
N ASP A 51 -16.33 4.98 -17.07
CA ASP A 51 -15.98 3.58 -16.87
C ASP A 51 -14.50 3.28 -17.14
N GLN A 52 -14.05 2.21 -16.52
CA GLN A 52 -12.69 1.67 -16.69
C GLN A 52 -12.77 0.18 -17.06
N ASN A 53 -12.09 -0.19 -18.13
CA ASN A 53 -11.86 -1.57 -18.53
C ASN A 53 -10.36 -1.84 -18.46
N ILE A 54 -9.95 -2.67 -17.50
CA ILE A 54 -8.54 -2.88 -17.20
C ILE A 54 -8.23 -4.37 -17.18
N THR A 55 -7.15 -4.76 -17.87
CA THR A 55 -6.58 -6.11 -17.79
C THR A 55 -5.14 -6.00 -17.35
N ARG A 56 -4.77 -6.80 -16.36
CA ARG A 56 -3.39 -6.90 -15.87
C ARG A 56 -2.94 -8.35 -15.83
N GLY A 57 -1.70 -8.58 -16.23
CA GLY A 57 -1.05 -9.88 -16.14
C GLY A 57 0.28 -9.78 -15.42
N MET A 58 0.65 -10.85 -14.73
CA MET A 58 1.95 -11.03 -14.10
C MET A 58 2.39 -12.46 -14.33
N THR A 59 3.66 -12.65 -14.63
CA THR A 59 4.33 -13.94 -14.59
C THR A 59 5.66 -13.81 -13.87
N SER A 60 6.05 -14.82 -13.11
CA SER A 60 7.36 -14.87 -12.49
C SER A 60 7.97 -16.26 -12.58
N PHE A 61 9.30 -16.27 -12.54
CA PHE A 61 10.12 -17.48 -12.41
C PHE A 61 11.18 -17.23 -11.36
N ALA A 62 11.43 -18.20 -10.49
CA ALA A 62 12.46 -18.09 -9.47
C ALA A 62 13.21 -19.40 -9.26
N LEU A 63 14.50 -19.26 -8.96
CA LEU A 63 15.37 -20.32 -8.47
C LEU A 63 15.83 -19.97 -7.05
N GLU A 64 15.57 -20.85 -6.12
CA GLU A 64 15.99 -20.74 -4.72
C GLU A 64 17.07 -21.76 -4.41
N ASN A 65 18.07 -21.32 -3.65
CA ASN A 65 19.05 -22.23 -3.07
C ASN A 65 18.98 -22.19 -1.55
N HIS A 66 19.22 -23.33 -0.92
CA HIS A 66 19.25 -23.49 0.52
C HIS A 66 20.36 -24.46 0.96
N TYR A 67 21.42 -23.90 1.52
CA TYR A 67 22.54 -24.62 2.11
C TYR A 67 22.62 -24.31 3.60
N GLU A 68 23.47 -25.02 4.34
CA GLU A 68 23.59 -24.90 5.79
C GLU A 68 23.84 -23.43 6.28
N LYS A 69 24.72 -22.73 5.57
CA LYS A 69 25.14 -21.36 5.96
C LYS A 69 24.80 -20.28 4.92
N THR A 70 24.19 -20.67 3.82
CA THR A 70 23.85 -19.70 2.76
C THR A 70 22.56 -20.08 2.08
N SER A 71 21.75 -19.08 1.75
CA SER A 71 20.52 -19.26 1.00
C SER A 71 20.27 -18.03 0.15
N GLY A 72 19.65 -18.21 -0.99
CA GLY A 72 19.38 -17.09 -1.89
C GLY A 72 18.31 -17.39 -2.90
N ARG A 73 17.96 -16.36 -3.64
CA ARG A 73 16.94 -16.43 -4.68
C ARG A 73 17.36 -15.57 -5.87
N LEU A 74 17.24 -16.14 -7.05
CA LEU A 74 17.25 -15.44 -8.32
C LEU A 74 15.83 -15.47 -8.86
N SER A 75 15.26 -14.32 -9.17
CA SER A 75 13.91 -14.20 -9.72
C SER A 75 13.89 -13.33 -10.96
N PHE A 76 13.06 -13.72 -11.91
CA PHE A 76 12.65 -12.94 -13.06
C PHE A 76 11.15 -12.73 -12.99
N PHE A 77 10.65 -11.55 -13.37
CA PHE A 77 9.22 -11.30 -13.49
C PHE A 77 8.92 -10.41 -14.72
N TYR A 78 7.69 -10.55 -15.20
CA TYR A 78 7.12 -9.69 -16.22
C TYR A 78 5.68 -9.34 -15.86
N ASN A 79 5.41 -8.04 -15.71
CA ASN A 79 4.10 -7.48 -15.47
C ASN A 79 3.67 -6.67 -16.70
N TRP A 80 2.38 -6.71 -17.01
CA TRP A 80 1.82 -5.90 -18.07
C TRP A 80 0.41 -5.43 -17.73
N GLY A 81 0.01 -4.30 -18.29
CA GLY A 81 -1.32 -3.73 -18.14
C GLY A 81 -1.87 -3.21 -19.48
N ARG A 82 -3.19 -3.28 -19.62
CA ARG A 82 -3.95 -2.64 -20.70
C ARG A 82 -5.14 -1.95 -20.09
N HIS A 83 -5.27 -0.65 -20.36
CA HIS A 83 -6.32 0.18 -19.82
C HIS A 83 -7.10 0.82 -20.97
N LYS A 84 -8.41 0.83 -20.84
CA LYS A 84 -9.33 1.62 -21.63
C LYS A 84 -10.24 2.35 -20.68
N ILE A 85 -10.20 3.67 -20.70
CA ILE A 85 -10.89 4.53 -19.74
C ILE A 85 -11.78 5.50 -20.52
N ASN A 86 -13.01 5.60 -20.06
CA ASN A 86 -13.91 6.69 -20.39
C ASN A 86 -14.04 7.55 -19.15
N ASP A 87 -13.51 8.77 -19.20
CA ASP A 87 -13.55 9.69 -18.05
C ASP A 87 -14.97 10.20 -17.76
N GLY A 88 -15.92 9.95 -18.69
CA GLY A 88 -17.28 10.41 -18.56
C GLY A 88 -17.41 11.93 -18.75
N TYR A 89 -18.52 12.48 -18.27
CA TYR A 89 -18.78 13.91 -18.27
C TYR A 89 -19.78 14.28 -17.17
N ALA A 90 -19.71 15.54 -16.67
CA ALA A 90 -20.60 16.09 -15.66
C ALA A 90 -21.61 17.05 -16.32
N PRO A 91 -22.86 16.63 -16.60
CA PRO A 91 -23.89 17.52 -17.18
C PRO A 91 -24.21 18.74 -16.29
N SER A 92 -24.08 18.60 -14.97
CA SER A 92 -24.26 19.70 -14.01
C SER A 92 -23.28 20.85 -14.21
N GLU A 93 -22.10 20.57 -14.76
CA GLU A 93 -21.07 21.56 -15.10
C GLU A 93 -21.15 22.02 -16.57
N GLY A 94 -22.18 21.58 -17.31
CA GLY A 94 -22.34 21.89 -18.73
C GLY A 94 -21.38 21.10 -19.65
N GLU A 95 -20.77 20.03 -19.15
CA GLU A 95 -19.90 19.18 -19.94
C GLU A 95 -20.69 18.30 -20.92
N SER A 96 -20.05 17.93 -22.01
CA SER A 96 -20.55 17.02 -23.02
C SER A 96 -19.67 15.76 -23.09
N PRO A 97 -20.17 14.64 -23.63
CA PRO A 97 -19.38 13.44 -23.81
C PRO A 97 -18.07 13.71 -24.54
N LEU A 98 -16.96 13.14 -24.04
CA LEU A 98 -15.67 13.25 -24.71
C LEU A 98 -15.68 12.48 -26.03
N PRO A 99 -15.20 13.07 -27.14
CA PRO A 99 -15.18 12.42 -28.45
C PRO A 99 -14.13 11.30 -28.55
N TYR A 100 -13.39 11.03 -27.50
CA TYR A 100 -12.33 10.01 -27.44
C TYR A 100 -12.43 9.15 -26.18
N ARG A 101 -11.68 8.06 -26.20
CA ARG A 101 -11.42 7.20 -25.03
C ARG A 101 -9.92 7.17 -24.79
N PHE A 102 -9.54 7.26 -23.52
CA PHE A 102 -8.15 7.11 -23.11
C PHE A 102 -7.75 5.63 -23.15
N HIS A 103 -6.60 5.36 -23.72
CA HIS A 103 -5.98 4.04 -23.74
C HIS A 103 -4.56 4.12 -23.20
N SER A 104 -4.14 3.09 -22.46
CA SER A 104 -2.73 2.91 -22.14
C SER A 104 -2.32 1.45 -22.09
N ARG A 105 -1.04 1.23 -22.28
CA ARG A 105 -0.35 -0.04 -22.06
C ARG A 105 0.88 0.24 -21.22
N ASP A 106 1.07 -0.55 -20.18
CA ASP A 106 2.26 -0.52 -19.36
C ASP A 106 2.89 -1.90 -19.29
N ASN A 107 4.20 -1.92 -19.10
CA ASN A 107 4.96 -3.13 -18.84
C ASN A 107 6.07 -2.86 -17.84
N MET A 108 6.48 -3.92 -17.15
CA MET A 108 7.64 -3.94 -16.28
C MET A 108 8.22 -5.35 -16.25
N MET A 109 9.47 -5.49 -16.58
CA MET A 109 10.23 -6.71 -16.34
C MET A 109 11.38 -6.45 -15.40
N GLY A 110 11.79 -7.48 -14.68
CA GLY A 110 12.88 -7.32 -13.74
C GLY A 110 13.58 -8.62 -13.43
N VAL A 111 14.83 -8.47 -13.02
CA VAL A 111 15.66 -9.52 -12.44
C VAL A 111 16.08 -9.06 -11.05
N SER A 112 15.90 -9.92 -10.08
CA SER A 112 16.33 -9.70 -8.71
C SER A 112 17.11 -10.92 -8.22
N TRP A 113 18.30 -10.68 -7.68
CA TRP A 113 19.11 -11.72 -7.06
C TRP A 113 19.57 -11.27 -5.70
N TYR A 114 19.43 -12.13 -4.71
CA TYR A 114 20.08 -11.95 -3.43
C TYR A 114 20.67 -13.25 -2.88
N GLN A 115 21.67 -13.10 -2.04
CA GLN A 115 22.30 -14.19 -1.30
C GLN A 115 22.47 -13.78 0.17
N ASN A 116 21.97 -14.62 1.05
CA ASN A 116 22.20 -14.56 2.49
C ASN A 116 23.37 -15.49 2.83
N SER A 117 24.26 -15.05 3.71
CA SER A 117 25.40 -15.86 4.16
C SER A 117 25.67 -15.65 5.64
N GLN A 118 25.83 -16.74 6.37
CA GLN A 118 26.28 -16.72 7.75
C GLN A 118 27.82 -16.84 7.75
N LEU A 119 28.53 -15.71 7.89
CA LEU A 119 29.99 -15.67 7.85
C LEU A 119 30.60 -16.10 9.16
N PHE A 120 29.99 -15.76 10.30
CA PHE A 120 30.42 -16.15 11.63
C PHE A 120 29.20 -16.21 12.61
N ARG A 121 29.45 -16.58 13.83
CA ARG A 121 28.37 -16.83 14.80
C ARG A 121 27.52 -15.58 15.09
N GLY A 122 26.21 -15.71 14.92
CA GLY A 122 25.24 -14.64 15.15
C GLY A 122 25.14 -13.60 14.03
N ASN A 123 25.92 -13.77 12.97
CA ASN A 123 25.90 -12.90 11.78
C ASN A 123 24.92 -13.41 10.73
N LEU A 124 24.36 -12.50 9.98
CA LEU A 124 23.74 -12.74 8.68
C LEU A 124 24.09 -11.56 7.77
N LEU A 125 24.77 -11.84 6.67
CA LEU A 125 25.04 -10.90 5.60
C LEU A 125 24.12 -11.20 4.44
N THR A 126 23.40 -10.19 3.96
CA THR A 126 22.62 -10.26 2.72
C THR A 126 23.23 -9.31 1.71
N ALA A 127 23.49 -9.78 0.49
CA ALA A 127 23.87 -8.93 -0.64
C ALA A 127 22.98 -9.25 -1.83
N GLY A 128 22.66 -8.22 -2.63
CA GLY A 128 21.78 -8.43 -3.77
C GLY A 128 21.91 -7.32 -4.82
N ILE A 129 21.34 -7.63 -5.98
CA ILE A 129 21.27 -6.75 -7.15
C ILE A 129 19.86 -6.86 -7.73
N ASP A 130 19.27 -5.72 -8.08
CA ASP A 130 17.99 -5.62 -8.78
C ASP A 130 18.19 -4.84 -10.08
N TRP A 131 17.51 -5.27 -11.14
CA TRP A 131 17.37 -4.52 -12.38
C TRP A 131 15.93 -4.56 -12.83
N TYR A 132 15.39 -3.39 -13.21
CA TYR A 132 14.03 -3.23 -13.69
C TYR A 132 14.05 -2.43 -14.99
N HIS A 133 13.29 -2.89 -15.97
CA HIS A 133 12.96 -2.16 -17.18
C HIS A 133 11.45 -1.99 -17.23
N PHE A 134 10.99 -0.75 -17.27
CA PHE A 134 9.57 -0.46 -17.19
C PHE A 134 9.18 0.77 -18.00
N GLY A 135 7.92 0.84 -18.36
CA GLY A 135 7.38 1.97 -19.08
C GLY A 135 6.00 1.72 -19.63
N GLY A 136 5.64 2.54 -20.61
CA GLY A 136 4.36 2.41 -21.26
C GLY A 136 4.07 3.51 -22.27
N GLU A 137 3.00 3.29 -22.99
CA GLU A 137 2.41 4.21 -23.94
C GLU A 137 0.98 4.60 -23.51
N ALA A 138 0.58 5.83 -23.78
CA ALA A 138 -0.79 6.30 -23.61
C ALA A 138 -1.23 7.14 -24.80
N TRP A 139 -2.49 7.01 -25.17
CA TRP A 139 -3.09 7.73 -26.30
C TRP A 139 -4.59 7.93 -26.12
N ASN A 140 -5.14 8.92 -26.83
CA ASN A 140 -6.56 9.07 -27.03
C ASN A 140 -6.96 8.45 -28.37
N LYS A 141 -8.00 7.62 -28.37
CA LYS A 141 -8.64 7.09 -29.59
C LYS A 141 -9.99 7.76 -29.78
N PHE A 142 -10.15 8.50 -30.86
CA PHE A 142 -11.39 9.20 -31.16
C PHE A 142 -12.48 8.18 -31.59
N VAL A 143 -13.65 8.32 -30.97
CA VAL A 143 -14.83 7.45 -31.21
C VAL A 143 -15.93 8.19 -31.92
N GLU A 144 -15.89 9.54 -31.95
CA GLU A 144 -16.86 10.42 -32.57
C GLU A 144 -16.18 11.63 -33.24
N GLY A 145 -16.97 12.38 -34.02
CA GLY A 145 -16.53 13.62 -34.70
C GLY A 145 -15.68 13.36 -35.96
N PRO A 146 -15.09 14.44 -36.52
CA PRO A 146 -14.32 14.39 -37.79
C PRO A 146 -13.07 13.50 -37.70
N GLN A 147 -12.53 13.30 -36.54
CA GLN A 147 -11.33 12.51 -36.27
C GLN A 147 -11.64 11.07 -35.86
N LYS A 148 -12.88 10.60 -36.01
CA LYS A 148 -13.28 9.24 -35.63
C LYS A 148 -12.35 8.17 -36.19
N GLY A 149 -11.80 7.33 -35.29
CA GLY A 149 -10.86 6.27 -35.65
C GLY A 149 -9.39 6.69 -35.52
N GLU A 150 -9.08 7.97 -35.44
CA GLU A 150 -7.72 8.46 -35.27
C GLU A 150 -7.18 8.19 -33.85
N ARG A 151 -5.86 8.04 -33.76
CA ARG A 151 -5.08 7.91 -32.52
C ARG A 151 -4.25 9.18 -32.33
N LYS A 152 -4.35 9.78 -31.14
CA LYS A 152 -3.48 10.89 -30.71
C LYS A 152 -2.63 10.43 -29.53
N ASP A 153 -1.34 10.27 -29.77
CA ASP A 153 -0.39 9.85 -28.74
C ASP A 153 -0.19 10.93 -27.68
N ILE A 154 -0.05 10.52 -26.45
CA ILE A 154 0.18 11.36 -25.27
C ILE A 154 1.60 11.14 -24.77
N VAL A 155 2.01 9.89 -24.56
CA VAL A 155 3.33 9.52 -24.08
C VAL A 155 3.70 8.12 -24.56
N ASP A 156 4.99 7.94 -24.83
CA ASP A 156 5.64 6.64 -25.03
C ASP A 156 7.02 6.75 -24.40
N LYS A 157 7.25 6.08 -23.27
CA LYS A 157 8.47 6.17 -22.48
C LYS A 157 8.80 4.84 -21.85
N GLN A 158 10.10 4.52 -21.89
CA GLN A 158 10.72 3.39 -21.19
C GLN A 158 11.84 3.93 -20.29
N GLN A 159 12.05 3.27 -19.16
CA GLN A 159 13.02 3.65 -18.14
C GLN A 159 13.67 2.40 -17.56
N ASP A 160 14.87 2.56 -17.05
CA ASP A 160 15.63 1.51 -16.39
C ASP A 160 15.97 1.94 -14.96
N GLU A 161 15.97 0.97 -14.07
CA GLU A 161 16.41 1.10 -12.69
C GLU A 161 17.35 -0.06 -12.36
N ILE A 162 18.50 0.24 -11.78
CA ILE A 162 19.45 -0.76 -11.30
C ILE A 162 19.87 -0.43 -9.88
N ALA A 163 19.90 -1.44 -9.01
CA ALA A 163 20.30 -1.27 -7.63
C ALA A 163 21.22 -2.38 -7.15
N GLY A 164 22.14 -2.02 -6.28
CA GLY A 164 22.93 -2.95 -5.50
C GLY A 164 22.74 -2.67 -4.00
N TYR A 165 22.71 -3.71 -3.18
CA TYR A 165 22.54 -3.53 -1.74
C TYR A 165 23.30 -4.57 -0.93
N ILE A 166 23.60 -4.16 0.29
CA ILE A 166 24.18 -5.01 1.32
C ILE A 166 23.46 -4.72 2.65
N ASP A 167 23.12 -5.76 3.39
CA ASP A 167 22.57 -5.69 4.75
C ASP A 167 23.36 -6.62 5.66
N PHE A 168 23.79 -6.08 6.77
CA PHE A 168 24.55 -6.77 7.80
C PHE A 168 23.75 -6.81 9.10
N ARG A 169 23.47 -8.01 9.59
CA ARG A 169 22.85 -8.23 10.90
C ARG A 169 23.76 -9.03 11.79
N GLN A 170 23.98 -8.54 13.02
CA GLN A 170 24.79 -9.19 14.04
C GLN A 170 24.03 -9.30 15.36
N ARG A 171 23.87 -10.51 15.86
CA ARG A 171 23.43 -10.76 17.21
C ARG A 171 24.62 -10.78 18.15
N ILE A 172 24.60 -9.93 19.18
CA ILE A 172 25.65 -9.76 20.18
C ILE A 172 25.13 -10.36 21.49
N GLY A 173 25.65 -11.51 21.85
CA GLY A 173 25.12 -12.28 22.99
C GLY A 173 23.64 -12.62 22.82
N SER A 174 22.90 -12.57 23.93
CA SER A 174 21.44 -12.79 23.96
C SER A 174 20.65 -11.48 24.13
N TRP A 175 21.35 -10.33 24.28
CA TRP A 175 20.75 -9.10 24.72
C TRP A 175 20.63 -8.01 23.64
N MET A 176 21.42 -8.09 22.55
CA MET A 176 21.39 -7.09 21.50
C MET A 176 21.46 -7.70 20.10
N THR A 177 20.74 -7.11 19.17
CA THR A 177 20.90 -7.32 17.72
C THR A 177 21.12 -5.96 17.08
N TRP A 178 22.17 -5.86 16.25
CA TRP A 178 22.43 -4.71 15.40
C TRP A 178 22.25 -5.10 13.94
N ASN A 179 21.61 -4.22 13.18
CA ASN A 179 21.55 -4.30 11.73
C ASN A 179 21.99 -2.98 11.11
N ALA A 180 22.67 -3.05 9.98
CA ALA A 180 23.06 -1.91 9.16
C ALA A 180 23.02 -2.32 7.69
N GLY A 181 22.43 -1.49 6.86
CA GLY A 181 22.30 -1.74 5.43
C GLY A 181 22.52 -0.48 4.60
N LEU A 182 22.91 -0.70 3.37
CA LEU A 182 23.03 0.33 2.35
C LEU A 182 22.54 -0.21 1.03
N ARG A 183 21.63 0.51 0.40
CA ARG A 183 21.23 0.31 -1.01
C ARG A 183 21.65 1.53 -1.80
N ILE A 184 22.21 1.30 -2.98
CA ILE A 184 22.47 2.31 -3.99
C ILE A 184 21.57 1.98 -5.17
N ASP A 185 20.77 2.93 -5.57
CA ASP A 185 19.75 2.77 -6.60
C ASP A 185 19.94 3.84 -7.67
N HIS A 186 19.97 3.44 -8.94
CA HIS A 186 20.13 4.34 -10.07
C HIS A 186 18.97 4.20 -11.04
N HIS A 187 18.28 5.30 -11.28
CA HIS A 187 17.21 5.43 -12.25
C HIS A 187 17.68 6.22 -13.46
N SER A 188 17.42 5.70 -14.66
CA SER A 188 17.92 6.25 -15.93
C SER A 188 17.56 7.73 -16.18
N GLN A 189 16.46 8.24 -15.58
CA GLN A 189 16.03 9.63 -15.75
C GLN A 189 16.26 10.47 -14.47
N ALA A 190 15.96 9.92 -13.29
CA ALA A 190 15.93 10.70 -12.04
C ALA A 190 17.24 10.64 -11.23
N GLY A 191 18.26 9.90 -11.71
CA GLY A 191 19.59 9.83 -11.09
C GLY A 191 19.74 8.77 -10.01
N THR A 192 20.68 9.00 -9.09
CA THR A 192 21.10 7.98 -8.11
C THR A 192 20.70 8.40 -6.69
N GLU A 193 20.14 7.43 -5.94
CA GLU A 193 19.80 7.57 -4.53
C GLU A 193 20.61 6.60 -3.66
N TRP A 194 21.05 7.10 -2.50
CA TRP A 194 21.70 6.33 -1.45
C TRP A 194 20.74 6.14 -0.31
N ILE A 195 20.51 4.90 0.08
CA ILE A 195 19.44 4.50 1.00
C ILE A 195 20.05 3.72 2.17
N PRO A 196 20.63 4.42 3.16
CA PRO A 196 21.16 3.81 4.38
C PRO A 196 20.04 3.46 5.34
N GLN A 197 20.24 2.39 6.10
CA GLN A 197 19.40 1.99 7.22
C GLN A 197 20.25 1.44 8.38
N THR A 198 19.76 1.62 9.59
CA THR A 198 20.35 0.97 10.77
C THR A 198 19.32 0.76 11.86
N GLY A 199 19.53 -0.25 12.69
CA GLY A 199 18.65 -0.55 13.81
C GLY A 199 19.38 -1.29 14.92
N LEU A 200 18.95 -1.03 16.16
CA LEU A 200 19.38 -1.71 17.37
C LEU A 200 18.16 -2.29 18.05
N ALA A 201 18.21 -3.56 18.41
CA ALA A 201 17.18 -4.21 19.20
C ALA A 201 17.82 -4.77 20.49
N PHE A 202 17.30 -4.36 21.63
CA PHE A 202 17.77 -4.77 22.94
C PHE A 202 16.73 -5.68 23.58
N GLN A 203 17.14 -6.90 23.93
CA GLN A 203 16.36 -7.80 24.75
C GLN A 203 16.53 -7.44 26.21
N VAL A 204 15.46 -7.03 26.86
CA VAL A 204 15.42 -6.59 28.26
C VAL A 204 14.77 -7.68 29.11
N PRO A 205 15.10 -7.80 30.41
CA PRO A 205 14.44 -8.75 31.30
C PRO A 205 12.92 -8.68 31.27
N LYS A 206 12.25 -9.76 31.65
CA LYS A 206 10.78 -9.90 31.67
C LYS A 206 10.13 -9.87 30.27
N ASN A 207 10.76 -10.52 29.28
CA ASN A 207 10.25 -10.64 27.91
C ASN A 207 9.94 -9.27 27.26
N ALA A 208 10.82 -8.30 27.49
CA ALA A 208 10.70 -6.99 26.89
C ALA A 208 11.78 -6.77 25.81
N GLU A 209 11.46 -5.94 24.83
CA GLU A 209 12.34 -5.54 23.74
C GLU A 209 12.24 -4.03 23.51
N ILE A 210 13.38 -3.37 23.35
CA ILE A 210 13.48 -1.98 22.90
C ILE A 210 14.14 -1.98 21.53
N LYS A 211 13.55 -1.26 20.55
CA LYS A 211 14.12 -1.08 19.21
C LYS A 211 14.32 0.40 18.92
N LEU A 212 15.46 0.70 18.30
CA LEU A 212 15.78 1.99 17.72
C LEU A 212 16.07 1.78 16.25
N THR A 213 15.41 2.52 15.37
CA THR A 213 15.66 2.45 13.92
C THR A 213 15.82 3.82 13.31
N ALA A 214 16.66 3.90 12.28
CA ALA A 214 16.82 5.05 11.42
C ALA A 214 16.95 4.55 9.97
N ASN A 215 16.00 4.93 9.12
CA ASN A 215 15.91 4.44 7.76
C ASN A 215 15.68 5.61 6.80
N LYS A 216 16.39 5.64 5.67
CA LYS A 216 16.04 6.51 4.55
C LYS A 216 15.13 5.76 3.59
N GLY A 217 13.97 6.34 3.24
CA GLY A 217 13.10 5.92 2.15
C GLY A 217 13.19 6.89 0.98
N PHE A 218 12.80 6.46 -0.22
CA PHE A 218 12.75 7.30 -1.41
C PHE A 218 11.63 6.85 -2.36
N ARG A 219 11.28 7.71 -3.30
CA ARG A 219 10.40 7.39 -4.43
C ARG A 219 10.88 8.13 -5.68
N TYR A 220 11.09 7.41 -6.77
CA TYR A 220 11.30 8.05 -8.06
C TYR A 220 10.01 8.66 -8.61
N PRO A 221 10.11 9.74 -9.42
CA PRO A 221 8.97 10.32 -10.11
C PRO A 221 8.32 9.31 -11.04
N LEU A 222 7.01 9.34 -11.14
CA LEU A 222 6.26 8.53 -12.08
C LEU A 222 6.39 9.07 -13.52
N ILE A 223 6.28 8.19 -14.51
CA ILE A 223 6.25 8.60 -15.93
C ILE A 223 5.19 9.68 -16.18
N ARG A 224 4.01 9.57 -15.55
CA ARG A 224 2.96 10.57 -15.68
C ARG A 224 3.35 11.93 -15.10
N GLU A 225 4.13 11.97 -14.02
CA GLU A 225 4.59 13.21 -13.39
C GLU A 225 5.66 13.91 -14.23
N MET A 226 6.45 13.12 -14.96
CA MET A 226 7.54 13.62 -15.80
C MET A 226 7.12 13.95 -17.24
N PHE A 227 6.16 13.21 -17.82
CA PHE A 227 5.94 13.27 -19.27
C PHE A 227 4.48 13.36 -19.72
N MET A 228 3.49 13.21 -18.81
CA MET A 228 2.08 13.30 -19.17
C MET A 228 1.46 14.59 -18.65
N TRP A 229 0.55 15.13 -19.42
CA TRP A 229 -0.26 16.31 -19.09
C TRP A 229 0.54 17.63 -19.06
N GLY A 230 -0.20 18.73 -18.93
CA GLY A 230 0.37 20.09 -18.97
C GLY A 230 1.25 20.46 -17.77
N THR A 231 1.22 19.67 -16.68
CA THR A 231 2.01 19.87 -15.46
C THR A 231 3.31 19.06 -15.44
N ALA A 232 3.58 18.26 -16.46
CA ALA A 232 4.72 17.36 -16.52
C ALA A 232 6.07 18.12 -16.47
N ASN A 233 7.05 17.50 -15.79
CA ASN A 233 8.40 18.02 -15.66
C ASN A 233 9.43 16.89 -15.74
N PRO A 234 10.20 16.78 -16.84
CA PRO A 234 11.21 15.75 -16.99
C PRO A 234 12.40 15.83 -16.02
N ASP A 235 12.60 17.01 -15.40
CA ASP A 235 13.74 17.29 -14.52
C ASP A 235 13.48 16.95 -13.05
N LEU A 236 12.36 16.28 -12.77
CA LEU A 236 12.04 15.82 -11.42
C LEU A 236 13.09 14.85 -10.88
N LYS A 237 13.39 15.01 -9.60
CA LYS A 237 14.30 14.16 -8.81
C LYS A 237 13.50 13.27 -7.86
N ALA A 238 14.17 12.27 -7.32
CA ALA A 238 13.58 11.41 -6.30
C ALA A 238 13.11 12.23 -5.07
N GLU A 239 11.96 11.84 -4.55
CA GLU A 239 11.55 12.22 -3.19
C GLU A 239 12.34 11.38 -2.19
N SER A 240 12.67 11.93 -1.05
CA SER A 240 13.35 11.16 0.00
C SER A 240 12.84 11.55 1.38
N MET A 241 12.84 10.57 2.28
CA MET A 241 12.42 10.75 3.67
C MET A 241 13.29 9.95 4.61
N TRP A 242 13.55 10.51 5.78
CA TRP A 242 14.10 9.81 6.92
C TRP A 242 13.00 9.47 7.90
N ASN A 243 13.00 8.24 8.37
CA ASN A 243 12.13 7.74 9.42
C ASN A 243 12.99 7.32 10.61
N TYR A 244 12.66 7.81 11.80
CA TYR A 244 13.30 7.48 13.08
C TYR A 244 12.23 6.91 13.98
N GLU A 245 12.52 5.75 14.59
CA GLU A 245 11.58 5.08 15.48
C GLU A 245 12.24 4.63 16.78
N LEU A 246 11.47 4.73 17.87
CA LEU A 246 11.75 4.09 19.15
C LEU A 246 10.54 3.24 19.51
N ALA A 247 10.73 1.92 19.54
CA ALA A 247 9.68 0.98 19.89
C ALA A 247 10.02 0.23 21.18
N PHE A 248 9.01 -0.03 21.99
CA PHE A 248 9.03 -0.90 23.15
C PHE A 248 7.94 -1.95 23.02
N ASN A 249 8.26 -3.21 23.25
CA ASN A 249 7.29 -4.32 23.29
C ASN A 249 7.56 -5.19 24.51
N GLN A 250 6.50 -5.64 25.17
CA GLN A 250 6.61 -6.55 26.31
C GLN A 250 5.50 -7.59 26.32
N ARG A 251 5.84 -8.80 26.80
CA ARG A 251 4.89 -9.88 27.05
C ARG A 251 4.94 -10.27 28.51
N LEU A 252 3.77 -10.30 29.14
CA LEU A 252 3.57 -10.61 30.57
C LEU A 252 2.54 -11.71 30.75
N LEU A 253 2.39 -12.18 32.00
CA LEU A 253 1.36 -13.16 32.41
C LEU A 253 1.41 -14.44 31.53
N ASP A 254 2.60 -15.02 31.39
CA ASP A 254 2.82 -16.20 30.53
C ASP A 254 2.34 -16.00 29.07
N ASN A 255 2.68 -14.84 28.50
CA ASN A 255 2.30 -14.38 27.16
C ASN A 255 0.78 -14.10 26.97
N ARG A 256 -0.01 -14.06 28.06
CA ARG A 256 -1.43 -13.69 27.94
C ARG A 256 -1.64 -12.20 27.73
N LEU A 257 -0.76 -11.35 28.19
CA LEU A 257 -0.77 -9.92 27.95
C LEU A 257 0.44 -9.53 27.11
N SER A 258 0.20 -8.91 25.96
CA SER A 258 1.22 -8.24 25.17
C SER A 258 0.86 -6.78 24.97
N TYR A 259 1.82 -5.89 25.09
CA TYR A 259 1.63 -4.49 24.79
C TYR A 259 2.90 -3.91 24.18
N GLY A 260 2.70 -2.86 23.42
CA GLY A 260 3.78 -2.15 22.74
C GLY A 260 3.47 -0.67 22.62
N PHE A 261 4.55 0.08 22.48
CA PHE A 261 4.53 1.51 22.25
C PHE A 261 5.57 1.84 21.19
N ASN A 262 5.23 2.70 20.23
CA ASN A 262 6.11 3.17 19.17
C ASN A 262 6.05 4.68 19.09
N LEU A 263 7.20 5.35 19.10
CA LEU A 263 7.37 6.76 18.75
C LEU A 263 8.01 6.83 17.39
N PHE A 264 7.54 7.72 16.53
CA PHE A 264 8.12 7.93 15.21
C PHE A 264 8.23 9.41 14.84
N TYR A 265 9.24 9.70 14.03
CA TYR A 265 9.45 10.99 13.41
C TYR A 265 9.86 10.80 11.95
N ILE A 266 9.12 11.43 11.05
CA ILE A 266 9.34 11.37 9.60
C ILE A 266 9.71 12.77 9.10
N ASN A 267 10.82 12.87 8.36
CA ASN A 267 11.28 14.11 7.74
C ASN A 267 11.54 13.87 6.25
N GLY A 268 10.61 14.31 5.42
CA GLY A 268 10.65 14.19 3.96
C GLY A 268 11.09 15.48 3.28
N LYS A 269 11.83 15.32 2.19
CA LYS A 269 12.33 16.43 1.34
C LYS A 269 12.09 16.09 -0.13
N ASN A 270 12.11 17.14 -0.96
CA ASN A 270 11.94 17.01 -2.41
C ASN A 270 10.60 16.34 -2.79
N MET A 271 9.57 16.47 -1.96
CA MET A 271 8.25 15.93 -2.29
C MET A 271 7.74 16.60 -3.55
N ILE A 272 7.22 15.81 -4.47
CA ILE A 272 6.69 16.31 -5.73
C ILE A 272 5.34 16.96 -5.46
N THR A 273 5.24 18.23 -5.81
CA THR A 273 4.03 19.03 -5.70
C THR A 273 3.81 19.80 -7.00
N THR A 274 2.57 20.12 -7.32
CA THR A 274 2.26 20.98 -8.46
C THR A 274 2.25 22.44 -7.99
N ALA A 275 3.10 23.27 -8.58
CA ALA A 275 3.23 24.69 -8.25
C ALA A 275 3.16 25.57 -9.51
N SER A 276 2.84 26.85 -9.34
CA SER A 276 2.90 27.83 -10.44
C SER A 276 4.32 28.36 -10.59
N ILE A 277 4.96 28.04 -11.70
CA ILE A 277 6.29 28.51 -12.08
C ILE A 277 6.12 29.31 -13.39
N ASP A 278 6.52 30.57 -13.41
CA ASP A 278 6.41 31.46 -14.58
C ASP A 278 5.00 31.43 -15.22
N HIS A 279 3.96 31.51 -14.38
CA HIS A 279 2.53 31.45 -14.77
C HIS A 279 2.06 30.11 -15.36
N ARG A 280 2.84 29.04 -15.25
CA ARG A 280 2.46 27.69 -15.65
C ARG A 280 2.42 26.77 -14.44
N MET A 281 1.40 25.93 -14.36
CA MET A 281 1.35 24.86 -13.36
C MET A 281 2.31 23.76 -13.76
N MET A 282 3.26 23.42 -12.90
CA MET A 282 4.31 22.42 -13.17
C MET A 282 4.61 21.59 -11.92
N ASN A 283 4.91 20.33 -12.09
CA ASN A 283 5.37 19.46 -11.03
C ASN A 283 6.82 19.82 -10.65
N VAL A 284 7.08 20.01 -9.37
CA VAL A 284 8.38 20.44 -8.83
C VAL A 284 8.69 19.76 -7.51
N ASN A 285 9.97 19.57 -7.20
CA ASN A 285 10.46 18.97 -5.95
C ASN A 285 10.59 20.02 -4.82
N THR A 286 9.51 20.66 -4.44
CA THR A 286 9.52 21.73 -3.41
C THR A 286 8.84 21.33 -2.11
N GLY A 287 8.09 20.23 -2.11
CA GLY A 287 7.35 19.76 -0.95
C GLY A 287 8.25 19.25 0.18
N LYS A 288 7.76 19.41 1.39
CA LYS A 288 8.37 18.90 2.63
C LYS A 288 7.32 18.17 3.45
N ILE A 289 7.73 17.17 4.19
CA ILE A 289 6.89 16.46 5.15
C ILE A 289 7.64 16.42 6.48
N LYS A 290 6.97 16.80 7.57
CA LYS A 290 7.41 16.59 8.92
C LYS A 290 6.24 16.07 9.72
N ASN A 291 6.28 14.79 10.00
CA ASN A 291 5.26 14.10 10.75
C ASN A 291 5.89 13.51 12.01
N ALA A 292 5.19 13.59 13.12
CA ALA A 292 5.59 12.96 14.36
C ALA A 292 4.38 12.31 15.00
N GLY A 293 4.57 11.20 15.68
CA GLY A 293 3.46 10.55 16.32
C GLY A 293 3.86 9.41 17.23
N PHE A 294 2.84 8.78 17.77
CA PHE A 294 3.03 7.58 18.56
C PHE A 294 1.88 6.59 18.36
N GLU A 295 2.18 5.34 18.64
CA GLU A 295 1.24 4.23 18.59
C GLU A 295 1.32 3.42 19.87
N ILE A 296 0.18 2.99 20.38
CA ILE A 296 0.06 2.06 21.50
C ILE A 296 -0.76 0.87 21.03
N GLN A 297 -0.32 -0.33 21.35
CA GLN A 297 -1.06 -1.56 21.08
C GLN A 297 -1.08 -2.46 22.31
N MET A 298 -2.19 -3.14 22.52
CA MET A 298 -2.39 -4.10 23.61
C MET A 298 -3.23 -5.27 23.13
N ALA A 299 -2.83 -6.48 23.51
CA ALA A 299 -3.66 -7.68 23.32
C ALA A 299 -3.62 -8.49 24.63
N TYR A 300 -4.81 -8.92 25.07
CA TYR A 300 -4.98 -9.65 26.32
C TYR A 300 -5.86 -10.89 26.13
N HIS A 301 -5.28 -12.06 26.37
CA HIS A 301 -6.02 -13.31 26.49
C HIS A 301 -6.60 -13.43 27.91
N ILE A 302 -7.83 -12.92 28.08
CA ILE A 302 -8.52 -12.88 29.38
C ILE A 302 -8.72 -14.32 29.91
N SER A 303 -9.06 -15.22 29.01
CA SER A 303 -9.23 -16.65 29.30
C SER A 303 -8.97 -17.47 28.04
N LYS A 304 -9.14 -18.80 28.10
CA LYS A 304 -9.07 -19.69 26.92
C LYS A 304 -10.15 -19.42 25.88
N THR A 305 -11.17 -18.62 26.22
CA THR A 305 -12.32 -18.35 25.35
C THR A 305 -12.49 -16.88 25.01
N TRP A 306 -11.93 -15.97 25.79
CA TRP A 306 -12.05 -14.55 25.63
C TRP A 306 -10.71 -13.88 25.40
N SER A 307 -10.64 -13.02 24.41
CA SER A 307 -9.51 -12.11 24.18
C SER A 307 -10.02 -10.70 23.90
N ALA A 308 -9.23 -9.72 24.29
CA ALA A 308 -9.46 -8.31 23.98
C ALA A 308 -8.19 -7.72 23.36
N ASP A 309 -8.37 -6.76 22.46
CA ASP A 309 -7.30 -6.01 21.84
C ASP A 309 -7.68 -4.53 21.74
N ALA A 310 -6.66 -3.68 21.82
CA ALA A 310 -6.82 -2.24 21.66
C ALA A 310 -5.58 -1.67 20.96
N ASN A 311 -5.81 -0.69 20.11
CA ASN A 311 -4.72 0.12 19.55
C ASN A 311 -5.15 1.58 19.45
N TYR A 312 -4.18 2.46 19.67
CA TYR A 312 -4.35 3.90 19.53
C TYR A 312 -3.16 4.46 18.78
N SER A 313 -3.41 5.33 17.81
CA SER A 313 -2.39 6.10 17.11
C SER A 313 -2.71 7.58 17.12
N TYR A 314 -1.67 8.38 17.34
CA TYR A 314 -1.68 9.82 17.19
C TYR A 314 -0.66 10.22 16.13
N LEU A 315 -1.07 11.07 15.19
CA LEU A 315 -0.25 11.59 14.10
C LEU A 315 -0.36 13.12 14.05
N HIS A 316 0.74 13.79 14.29
CA HIS A 316 0.88 15.22 14.02
C HIS A 316 1.50 15.41 12.63
N MET A 317 0.85 16.20 11.78
CA MET A 317 1.31 16.52 10.42
C MET A 317 1.54 18.03 10.31
N GLU A 318 2.75 18.44 9.90
CA GLU A 318 3.02 19.88 9.58
C GLU A 318 2.15 20.34 8.38
N HIS A 319 1.92 19.43 7.44
CA HIS A 319 1.03 19.62 6.30
C HIS A 319 0.04 18.45 6.24
N PRO A 320 -1.26 18.70 6.52
CA PRO A 320 -2.27 17.67 6.44
C PRO A 320 -2.34 17.00 5.06
N VAL A 321 -2.63 15.70 5.06
CA VAL A 321 -2.90 14.94 3.84
C VAL A 321 -4.26 14.27 3.93
N VAL A 322 -4.96 14.18 2.80
CA VAL A 322 -6.26 13.53 2.70
C VAL A 322 -6.16 12.07 3.15
N THR A 323 -7.19 11.58 3.82
CA THR A 323 -7.35 10.20 4.31
C THR A 323 -6.47 9.81 5.52
N ALA A 324 -5.66 10.72 6.04
CA ALA A 324 -4.86 10.50 7.24
C ALA A 324 -5.54 11.13 8.48
N PRO A 325 -5.96 10.33 9.48
CA PRO A 325 -6.52 10.85 10.72
C PRO A 325 -5.42 11.30 11.68
N GLU A 326 -5.69 12.33 12.48
CA GLU A 326 -4.83 12.72 13.59
C GLU A 326 -4.90 11.71 14.75
N ASN A 327 -6.09 11.19 15.04
CA ASN A 327 -6.32 10.23 16.11
C ASN A 327 -7.13 9.04 15.61
N LYS A 328 -6.68 7.85 15.96
CA LYS A 328 -7.39 6.60 15.67
C LYS A 328 -7.31 5.68 16.87
N LEU A 329 -8.47 5.32 17.42
CA LEU A 329 -8.61 4.33 18.50
C LEU A 329 -9.42 3.15 18.00
N TYR A 330 -8.96 1.96 18.27
CA TYR A 330 -9.72 0.72 18.11
C TYR A 330 -9.73 -0.08 19.42
N VAL A 331 -10.89 -0.62 19.77
CA VAL A 331 -11.05 -1.57 20.88
C VAL A 331 -11.89 -2.73 20.40
N GLY A 332 -11.38 -3.94 20.57
CA GLY A 332 -12.01 -5.19 20.16
C GLY A 332 -12.13 -6.20 21.28
N ILE A 333 -13.17 -7.04 21.21
CA ILE A 333 -13.36 -8.22 22.04
C ILE A 333 -13.73 -9.40 21.18
N SER A 334 -13.15 -10.56 21.46
CA SER A 334 -13.39 -11.80 20.73
C SER A 334 -13.71 -12.94 21.69
N PHE A 335 -14.67 -13.76 21.29
CA PHE A 335 -15.06 -14.98 21.96
C PHE A 335 -14.87 -16.16 21.02
N SER A 336 -14.15 -17.18 21.48
CA SER A 336 -13.92 -18.41 20.70
C SER A 336 -14.14 -19.62 21.61
N LYS A 337 -15.20 -20.38 21.35
CA LYS A 337 -15.49 -21.60 22.09
C LYS A 337 -16.17 -22.63 21.22
N LYS A 338 -15.57 -23.83 21.11
CA LYS A 338 -16.10 -24.95 20.32
C LYS A 338 -16.37 -24.53 18.87
N LYS A 339 -17.66 -24.42 18.51
CA LYS A 339 -18.15 -24.11 17.16
C LYS A 339 -18.37 -22.62 16.90
N TRP A 340 -18.21 -21.77 17.93
CA TRP A 340 -18.53 -20.36 17.88
C TRP A 340 -17.27 -19.49 17.86
N LEU A 341 -17.21 -18.56 16.93
CA LEU A 341 -16.28 -17.45 16.91
C LEU A 341 -17.09 -16.17 16.77
N LEU A 342 -17.07 -15.31 17.80
CA LEU A 342 -17.76 -14.02 17.80
C LEU A 342 -16.74 -12.93 18.04
N SER A 343 -16.86 -11.81 17.36
CA SER A 343 -16.05 -10.63 17.61
C SER A 343 -16.86 -9.35 17.47
N SER A 344 -16.53 -8.37 18.28
CA SER A 344 -17.09 -7.02 18.24
C SER A 344 -15.97 -6.02 18.41
N GLY A 345 -15.98 -4.95 17.61
CA GLY A 345 -14.98 -3.90 17.67
C GLY A 345 -15.56 -2.53 17.44
N VAL A 346 -15.06 -1.56 18.18
CA VAL A 346 -15.39 -0.13 18.04
C VAL A 346 -14.14 0.60 17.57
N GLN A 347 -14.28 1.40 16.53
CA GLN A 347 -13.24 2.27 15.99
C GLN A 347 -13.69 3.72 16.12
N TYR A 348 -12.87 4.55 16.74
CA TYR A 348 -13.01 6.01 16.77
C TYR A 348 -11.94 6.65 15.90
N ILE A 349 -12.35 7.53 15.01
CA ILE A 349 -11.49 8.32 14.12
C ILE A 349 -11.77 9.80 14.42
N GLN A 350 -10.71 10.58 14.55
CA GLN A 350 -10.77 12.03 14.74
C GLN A 350 -9.74 12.73 13.87
N GLY A 351 -10.15 13.88 13.31
CA GLY A 351 -9.29 14.69 12.46
C GLY A 351 -8.89 13.97 11.18
N LEU A 352 -9.81 13.20 10.57
CA LEU A 352 -9.59 12.62 9.26
C LEU A 352 -9.78 13.70 8.20
N TYR A 353 -8.72 14.16 7.58
CA TYR A 353 -8.81 15.14 6.51
C TYR A 353 -9.47 14.54 5.27
N THR A 354 -10.62 15.07 4.87
CA THR A 354 -11.36 14.66 3.66
C THR A 354 -11.05 15.55 2.47
N ASN A 355 -10.59 16.77 2.72
CA ASN A 355 -10.04 17.70 1.75
C ASN A 355 -8.95 18.54 2.40
N VAL A 356 -7.93 18.94 1.64
CA VAL A 356 -6.80 19.78 2.11
C VAL A 356 -6.55 20.92 1.14
N LYS A 357 -6.03 22.04 1.65
CA LYS A 357 -5.63 23.16 0.82
C LYS A 357 -4.48 22.78 -0.10
N VAL A 358 -4.63 23.06 -1.38
CA VAL A 358 -3.55 22.90 -2.35
C VAL A 358 -2.93 24.29 -2.61
N ASN A 359 -1.64 24.47 -2.31
CA ASN A 359 -0.95 25.76 -2.43
C ASN A 359 -1.65 26.91 -1.66
N GLY A 360 -2.21 26.59 -0.50
CA GLY A 360 -2.92 27.56 0.34
C GLY A 360 -4.32 27.95 -0.17
N LYS A 361 -4.82 27.31 -1.23
CA LYS A 361 -6.14 27.56 -1.83
C LYS A 361 -7.07 26.36 -1.62
N GLY A 362 -8.36 26.62 -1.58
CA GLY A 362 -9.41 25.64 -1.35
C GLY A 362 -9.77 25.51 0.12
N ASP A 363 -10.76 24.68 0.41
CA ASP A 363 -11.25 24.41 1.75
C ASP A 363 -10.51 23.22 2.36
N GLU A 364 -10.32 23.29 3.67
CA GLU A 364 -9.82 22.19 4.46
C GLU A 364 -10.95 21.64 5.31
N THR A 365 -11.26 20.37 5.14
CA THR A 365 -12.35 19.71 5.86
C THR A 365 -11.86 18.42 6.50
N SER A 366 -12.36 18.12 7.69
CA SER A 366 -12.07 16.88 8.40
C SER A 366 -13.31 16.26 9.01
N GLU A 367 -13.26 14.96 9.22
CA GLU A 367 -14.34 14.13 9.76
C GLU A 367 -13.95 13.50 11.10
N ASN A 368 -14.97 13.35 11.96
CA ASN A 368 -14.88 12.59 13.22
C ASN A 368 -16.04 11.61 13.27
N PHE A 369 -15.76 10.33 13.50
CA PHE A 369 -16.82 9.32 13.53
C PHE A 369 -16.44 8.11 14.37
N VAL A 370 -17.47 7.35 14.75
CA VAL A 370 -17.35 6.08 15.47
C VAL A 370 -17.98 4.96 14.66
N LEU A 371 -17.26 3.89 14.43
CA LEU A 371 -17.75 2.71 13.73
C LEU A 371 -17.83 1.54 14.71
N TRP A 372 -18.99 0.92 14.81
CA TRP A 372 -19.17 -0.32 15.54
C TRP A 372 -19.44 -1.46 14.57
N ASN A 373 -18.62 -2.52 14.68
CA ASN A 373 -18.69 -3.68 13.81
C ASN A 373 -18.81 -4.96 14.64
N ILE A 374 -19.55 -5.94 14.13
CA ILE A 374 -19.65 -7.27 14.72
C ILE A 374 -19.44 -8.34 13.66
N ARG A 375 -18.92 -9.49 14.07
CA ARG A 375 -18.81 -10.68 13.25
C ARG A 375 -19.11 -11.92 14.07
N GLY A 376 -19.91 -12.81 13.52
CA GLY A 376 -20.18 -14.14 14.06
C GLY A 376 -19.86 -15.21 13.04
N MET A 377 -19.26 -16.32 13.49
CA MET A 377 -19.08 -17.53 12.70
C MET A 377 -19.48 -18.75 13.51
N PHE A 378 -20.20 -19.66 12.88
CA PHE A 378 -20.65 -20.92 13.47
C PHE A 378 -20.18 -22.08 12.59
N GLN A 379 -19.34 -22.95 13.15
CA GLN A 379 -18.88 -24.18 12.51
C GLN A 379 -19.97 -25.25 12.65
N ALA A 380 -20.84 -25.37 11.66
CA ALA A 380 -21.97 -26.31 11.69
C ALA A 380 -21.49 -27.77 11.65
N THR A 381 -20.59 -28.09 10.72
CA THR A 381 -19.92 -29.39 10.58
C THR A 381 -18.41 -29.21 10.42
N ARG A 382 -17.66 -30.30 10.26
CA ARG A 382 -16.21 -30.21 9.97
C ARG A 382 -15.90 -29.44 8.68
N ASN A 383 -16.81 -29.50 7.72
CA ASN A 383 -16.64 -28.96 6.38
C ASN A 383 -17.46 -27.68 6.11
N LEU A 384 -18.39 -27.32 7.00
CA LEU A 384 -19.35 -26.24 6.77
C LEU A 384 -19.29 -25.20 7.90
N ALA A 385 -19.02 -23.96 7.57
CA ALA A 385 -19.15 -22.82 8.48
C ALA A 385 -20.09 -21.77 7.89
N LEU A 386 -20.94 -21.22 8.75
CA LEU A 386 -21.83 -20.10 8.46
C LEU A 386 -21.26 -18.85 9.11
N TRP A 387 -21.32 -17.70 8.43
CA TRP A 387 -20.87 -16.45 9.02
C TRP A 387 -21.83 -15.30 8.73
N LEU A 388 -21.87 -14.35 9.67
CA LEU A 388 -22.61 -13.10 9.56
C LEU A 388 -21.68 -11.96 10.00
N ARG A 389 -21.76 -10.82 9.30
CA ARG A 389 -21.01 -9.60 9.60
C ARG A 389 -21.94 -8.39 9.52
N GLY A 390 -21.88 -7.52 10.51
CA GLY A 390 -22.50 -6.20 10.48
C GLY A 390 -21.44 -5.13 10.61
N GLU A 391 -21.47 -4.12 9.76
CA GLU A 391 -20.53 -3.00 9.75
C GLU A 391 -21.27 -1.69 9.91
N ASN A 392 -20.60 -0.71 10.55
CA ASN A 392 -21.14 0.61 10.84
C ASN A 392 -22.55 0.53 11.46
N LEU A 393 -22.70 -0.31 12.49
CA LEU A 393 -23.99 -0.58 13.13
C LEU A 393 -24.64 0.66 13.77
N LEU A 394 -23.84 1.71 14.02
CA LEU A 394 -24.31 3.01 14.48
C LEU A 394 -24.89 3.86 13.34
N ALA A 395 -24.86 3.35 12.09
CA ALA A 395 -25.32 4.03 10.88
C ALA A 395 -24.73 5.44 10.71
N GLN A 396 -23.47 5.63 11.14
CA GLN A 396 -22.76 6.90 11.02
C GLN A 396 -22.70 7.32 9.55
N ARG A 397 -22.92 8.60 9.30
CA ARG A 397 -22.64 9.23 8.00
C ARG A 397 -21.26 9.83 8.09
N TYR A 398 -20.38 9.47 7.20
CA TYR A 398 -19.02 9.98 7.13
C TYR A 398 -18.46 9.83 5.72
N GLU A 399 -17.43 10.60 5.44
CA GLU A 399 -16.67 10.56 4.19
C GLU A 399 -15.18 10.32 4.52
N ILE A 400 -14.48 9.64 3.63
CA ILE A 400 -13.02 9.50 3.69
C ILE A 400 -12.37 10.50 2.72
N ILE A 401 -13.06 10.76 1.63
CA ILE A 401 -12.74 11.79 0.63
C ILE A 401 -14.00 12.61 0.44
N SER A 402 -13.88 13.93 0.44
CA SER A 402 -15.00 14.84 0.24
C SER A 402 -15.78 14.50 -1.02
N GLY A 403 -17.12 14.48 -0.92
CA GLY A 403 -18.03 14.12 -2.01
C GLY A 403 -18.28 12.63 -2.21
N TYR A 404 -17.62 11.75 -1.42
CA TYR A 404 -17.75 10.29 -1.50
C TYR A 404 -18.24 9.69 -0.18
N PRO A 405 -19.56 9.77 0.13
CA PRO A 405 -20.10 9.25 1.37
C PRO A 405 -19.97 7.74 1.47
N MET A 406 -19.53 7.28 2.63
CA MET A 406 -19.37 5.87 2.94
C MET A 406 -20.74 5.21 3.27
N PRO A 407 -20.85 3.88 3.08
CA PRO A 407 -22.08 3.15 3.41
C PRO A 407 -22.44 3.30 4.90
N LYS A 408 -23.73 3.47 5.17
CA LYS A 408 -24.30 3.35 6.52
C LYS A 408 -24.22 1.88 6.97
N ALA A 409 -25.05 1.48 7.94
CA ALA A 409 -25.10 0.11 8.42
C ALA A 409 -25.26 -0.88 7.26
N THR A 410 -24.34 -1.85 7.18
CA THR A 410 -24.34 -2.92 6.17
C THR A 410 -24.30 -4.28 6.85
N PHE A 411 -24.97 -5.26 6.25
CA PHE A 411 -24.99 -6.63 6.71
C PHE A 411 -24.60 -7.56 5.58
N MET A 412 -23.72 -8.50 5.89
CA MET A 412 -23.25 -9.52 4.96
C MET A 412 -23.31 -10.88 5.64
N GLY A 413 -23.63 -11.92 4.89
CA GLY A 413 -23.63 -13.29 5.38
C GLY A 413 -23.16 -14.25 4.29
N GLY A 414 -22.62 -15.38 4.69
CA GLY A 414 -22.13 -16.37 3.77
C GLY A 414 -21.84 -17.73 4.37
N VAL A 415 -21.41 -18.61 3.51
CA VAL A 415 -21.12 -20.01 3.80
C VAL A 415 -19.71 -20.32 3.35
N ASN A 416 -18.91 -20.91 4.23
CA ASN A 416 -17.61 -21.48 3.89
C ASN A 416 -17.73 -23.01 3.85
N PHE A 417 -17.38 -23.59 2.74
CA PHE A 417 -17.32 -25.04 2.58
C PHE A 417 -15.88 -25.47 2.27
N SER A 418 -15.36 -26.45 3.04
CA SER A 418 -14.03 -27.04 2.87
C SER A 418 -14.17 -28.54 2.59
N PHE A 419 -13.48 -29.07 1.61
CA PHE A 419 -13.50 -30.48 1.20
C PHE A 419 -12.09 -31.09 1.18
#